data_1ef246be161e375b91e6fa0b8dfba18f
#
_entry.id   1ef246be161e375b91e6fa0b8dfba18f
#
_cell.length_a   1.000
_cell.length_b   1.000
_cell.length_c   1.000
_cell.angle_alpha   90.00
_cell.angle_beta   90.00
_cell.angle_gamma   90.00
#
_symmetry.space_group_name_H-M   'P 1'
#
loop_
_entity.id
_entity.type
_entity.pdbx_description
1 polymer ?
#
loop_
_entity_poly.entity_id
_entity_poly.type
_entity_poly.pdbx_seq_one_letter_code
_entity_poly.pdbx_strand_id
1 'polypeptide(L)'
;MYGFGQMIDELRKDPKKIVFTEGDDPRILEAASRLLAGTFLHPILIGNPDKIAAEAEECGFNIRGAEIIDPMKYDRFDEMVEMFCELRKSKGVTPEQARGILSQANYFGTMLVKMGVADSLLGGATYSTADTVRPALQLIKTKPGNTIVSSCFIMVRPAATGE
;
A
#
# COMPACT_ATOMS: atom_id res chain seq x y z
N MET A 1 3.49 -22.17 -17.99
CA MET A 1 2.85 -20.86 -17.66
C MET A 1 2.78 -20.77 -16.14
N TYR A 2 3.32 -19.71 -15.54
CA TYR A 2 3.20 -19.52 -14.10
C TYR A 2 1.74 -19.16 -13.79
N GLY A 3 1.03 -20.07 -13.14
CA GLY A 3 -0.32 -19.82 -12.65
C GLY A 3 -0.30 -19.07 -11.32
N PHE A 4 -1.41 -18.42 -10.96
CA PHE A 4 -1.55 -17.75 -9.66
C PHE A 4 -1.26 -18.66 -8.46
N GLY A 5 -1.52 -19.97 -8.57
CA GLY A 5 -1.20 -20.95 -7.54
C GLY A 5 0.29 -21.00 -7.19
N GLN A 6 1.17 -20.99 -8.18
CA GLN A 6 2.62 -20.97 -7.93
C GLN A 6 3.08 -19.67 -7.26
N MET A 7 2.50 -18.52 -7.63
CA MET A 7 2.79 -17.25 -6.98
C MET A 7 2.36 -17.26 -5.51
N ILE A 8 1.18 -17.81 -5.22
CA ILE A 8 0.67 -17.95 -3.84
C ILE A 8 1.57 -18.89 -3.04
N ASP A 9 2.03 -20.00 -3.61
CA ASP A 9 2.92 -20.94 -2.93
C ASP A 9 4.29 -20.32 -2.61
N GLU A 10 4.83 -19.48 -3.49
CA GLU A 10 6.05 -18.72 -3.20
C GLU A 10 5.82 -17.65 -2.10
N LEU A 11 4.70 -16.92 -2.15
CA LEU A 11 4.36 -15.95 -1.12
C LEU A 11 4.10 -16.58 0.26
N ARG A 12 3.59 -17.82 0.31
CA ARG A 12 3.44 -18.56 1.58
C ARG A 12 4.77 -18.90 2.24
N LYS A 13 5.82 -19.09 1.47
CA LYS A 13 7.17 -19.36 2.01
C LYS A 13 7.81 -18.10 2.61
N ASP A 14 7.50 -16.94 2.05
CA ASP A 14 8.02 -15.63 2.47
C ASP A 14 6.91 -14.57 2.35
N PRO A 15 5.94 -14.56 3.30
CA PRO A 15 4.81 -13.65 3.25
C PRO A 15 5.25 -12.19 3.27
N LYS A 16 4.75 -11.41 2.32
CA LYS A 16 5.09 -10.01 2.15
C LYS A 16 4.06 -9.09 2.79
N LYS A 17 4.49 -7.94 3.25
CA LYS A 17 3.62 -6.86 3.72
C LYS A 17 3.21 -5.96 2.57
N ILE A 18 1.91 -5.77 2.42
CA ILE A 18 1.33 -4.90 1.39
C ILE A 18 0.51 -3.78 2.03
N VAL A 19 0.83 -2.53 1.67
CA VAL A 19 0.09 -1.35 2.11
C VAL A 19 -1.09 -1.10 1.19
N PHE A 20 -2.26 -0.90 1.77
CA PHE A 20 -3.46 -0.41 1.10
C PHE A 20 -3.75 1.01 1.58
N THR A 21 -3.70 1.97 0.68
CA THR A 21 -3.82 3.40 0.99
C THR A 21 -5.25 3.87 1.26
N GLU A 22 -6.24 3.07 0.87
CA GLU A 22 -7.67 3.37 1.02
C GLU A 22 -8.31 2.30 1.93
N GLY A 23 -7.82 2.23 3.19
CA GLY A 23 -8.12 1.14 4.11
C GLY A 23 -9.58 1.01 4.53
N ASP A 24 -10.39 2.03 4.34
CA ASP A 24 -11.84 2.06 4.60
C ASP A 24 -12.70 1.81 3.35
N ASP A 25 -12.10 1.55 2.18
CA ASP A 25 -12.88 1.21 0.98
C ASP A 25 -13.35 -0.26 1.05
N PRO A 26 -14.65 -0.55 0.84
CA PRO A 26 -15.19 -1.92 0.92
C PRO A 26 -14.48 -2.93 0.02
N ARG A 27 -14.02 -2.52 -1.17
CA ARG A 27 -13.27 -3.38 -2.09
C ARG A 27 -11.91 -3.77 -1.54
N ILE A 28 -11.26 -2.84 -0.82
CA ILE A 28 -9.98 -3.07 -0.15
C ILE A 28 -10.19 -3.97 1.07
N LEU A 29 -11.25 -3.76 1.84
CA LEU A 29 -11.59 -4.61 2.99
C LEU A 29 -11.91 -6.04 2.56
N GLU A 30 -12.64 -6.23 1.45
CA GLU A 30 -12.87 -7.55 0.86
C GLU A 30 -11.54 -8.21 0.44
N ALA A 31 -10.67 -7.47 -0.25
CA ALA A 31 -9.37 -7.97 -0.66
C ALA A 31 -8.51 -8.36 0.55
N ALA A 32 -8.43 -7.51 1.57
CA ALA A 32 -7.69 -7.77 2.80
C ALA A 32 -8.19 -9.02 3.52
N SER A 33 -9.51 -9.17 3.65
CA SER A 33 -10.13 -10.37 4.24
C SER A 33 -9.74 -11.65 3.50
N ARG A 34 -9.75 -11.64 2.16
CA ARG A 34 -9.35 -12.79 1.33
C ARG A 34 -7.85 -13.08 1.44
N LEU A 35 -7.00 -12.06 1.49
CA LEU A 35 -5.56 -12.20 1.65
C LEU A 35 -5.20 -12.82 2.99
N LEU A 36 -5.84 -12.38 4.07
CA LEU A 36 -5.68 -12.94 5.42
C LEU A 36 -6.12 -14.40 5.48
N ALA A 37 -7.28 -14.73 4.92
CA ALA A 37 -7.76 -16.09 4.84
C ALA A 37 -6.81 -17.01 4.04
N GLY A 38 -6.14 -16.47 3.02
CA GLY A 38 -5.16 -17.18 2.21
C GLY A 38 -3.79 -17.35 2.87
N THR A 39 -3.47 -16.61 3.93
CA THR A 39 -2.22 -16.66 4.73
C THR A 39 -0.94 -16.47 3.92
N PHE A 40 -0.97 -15.70 2.83
CA PHE A 40 0.19 -15.50 1.97
C PHE A 40 0.64 -14.04 1.85
N LEU A 41 -0.13 -13.09 2.38
CA LEU A 41 0.22 -11.68 2.46
C LEU A 41 -0.24 -11.09 3.80
N HIS A 42 0.50 -10.09 4.29
CA HIS A 42 0.15 -9.32 5.47
C HIS A 42 -0.34 -7.93 5.06
N PRO A 43 -1.66 -7.67 5.05
CA PRO A 43 -2.20 -6.37 4.69
C PRO A 43 -1.97 -5.34 5.81
N ILE A 44 -1.53 -4.15 5.40
CA ILE A 44 -1.47 -2.93 6.21
C ILE A 44 -2.51 -1.98 5.64
N LEU A 45 -3.52 -1.62 6.43
CA LEU A 45 -4.60 -0.72 6.04
C LEU A 45 -4.32 0.68 6.59
N ILE A 46 -4.28 1.69 5.71
CA ILE A 46 -4.07 3.08 6.14
C ILE A 46 -5.41 3.75 6.37
N GLY A 47 -5.58 4.34 7.55
CA GLY A 47 -6.77 5.10 7.89
C GLY A 47 -7.11 5.06 9.38
N ASN A 48 -8.27 5.61 9.74
CA ASN A 48 -8.76 5.61 11.10
C ASN A 48 -9.22 4.19 11.51
N PRO A 49 -8.66 3.60 12.59
CA PRO A 49 -8.97 2.24 13.00
C PRO A 49 -10.46 2.00 13.29
N ASP A 50 -11.12 2.95 13.95
CA ASP A 50 -12.53 2.80 14.32
C ASP A 50 -13.42 2.80 13.07
N LYS A 51 -13.10 3.66 12.10
CA LYS A 51 -13.81 3.75 10.82
C LYS A 51 -13.62 2.47 10.00
N ILE A 52 -12.38 1.99 9.88
CA ILE A 52 -12.04 0.75 9.17
C ILE A 52 -12.75 -0.45 9.79
N ALA A 53 -12.76 -0.55 11.13
CA ALA A 53 -13.42 -1.64 11.84
C ALA A 53 -14.94 -1.62 11.64
N ALA A 54 -15.56 -0.44 11.73
CA ALA A 54 -17.01 -0.28 11.53
C ALA A 54 -17.43 -0.65 10.10
N GLU A 55 -16.68 -0.18 9.08
CA GLU A 55 -16.95 -0.49 7.67
C GLU A 55 -16.78 -1.99 7.38
N ALA A 56 -15.73 -2.61 7.94
CA ALA A 56 -15.51 -4.04 7.79
C ALA A 56 -16.63 -4.87 8.43
N GLU A 57 -17.14 -4.45 9.58
CA GLU A 57 -18.27 -5.09 10.25
C GLU A 57 -19.56 -4.93 9.43
N GLU A 58 -19.86 -3.73 8.95
CA GLU A 58 -21.04 -3.45 8.12
C GLU A 58 -21.04 -4.28 6.82
N CYS A 59 -19.87 -4.41 6.19
CA CYS A 59 -19.70 -5.22 4.98
C CYS A 59 -19.56 -6.73 5.25
N GLY A 60 -19.44 -7.16 6.51
CA GLY A 60 -19.26 -8.57 6.87
C GLY A 60 -17.88 -9.15 6.55
N PHE A 61 -16.84 -8.31 6.43
CA PHE A 61 -15.48 -8.74 6.13
C PHE A 61 -14.66 -8.98 7.41
N ASN A 62 -13.95 -10.11 7.46
CA ASN A 62 -13.05 -10.40 8.57
C ASN A 62 -11.63 -9.90 8.25
N ILE A 63 -11.25 -8.82 8.90
CA ILE A 63 -9.91 -8.21 8.77
C ILE A 63 -9.00 -8.46 9.98
N ARG A 64 -9.34 -9.43 10.85
CA ARG A 64 -8.49 -9.79 11.99
C ARG A 64 -7.14 -10.30 11.52
N GLY A 65 -6.08 -9.63 11.98
CA GLY A 65 -4.71 -9.91 11.55
C GLY A 65 -4.15 -8.90 10.54
N ALA A 66 -4.98 -7.99 9.99
CA ALA A 66 -4.48 -6.82 9.30
C ALA A 66 -3.84 -5.84 10.31
N GLU A 67 -2.73 -5.23 9.93
CA GLU A 67 -2.18 -4.08 10.63
C GLU A 67 -2.95 -2.83 10.18
N ILE A 68 -3.42 -2.00 11.12
CA ILE A 68 -4.10 -0.74 10.79
C ILE A 68 -3.23 0.41 11.28
N ILE A 69 -2.87 1.32 10.40
CA ILE A 69 -2.02 2.47 10.73
C ILE A 69 -2.78 3.77 10.44
N ASP A 70 -3.02 4.53 11.50
CA ASP A 70 -3.49 5.91 11.41
C ASP A 70 -2.27 6.84 11.23
N PRO A 71 -2.14 7.55 10.10
CA PRO A 71 -1.02 8.46 9.89
C PRO A 71 -0.87 9.51 10.99
N MET A 72 -1.99 9.93 11.60
CA MET A 72 -1.99 10.96 12.66
C MET A 72 -1.52 10.44 14.02
N LYS A 73 -1.43 9.12 14.20
CA LYS A 73 -1.04 8.46 15.45
C LYS A 73 0.17 7.53 15.28
N TYR A 74 0.88 7.66 14.15
CA TYR A 74 2.01 6.79 13.86
C TYR A 74 3.25 7.19 14.67
N ASP A 75 3.77 6.30 15.50
CA ASP A 75 4.85 6.58 16.44
C ASP A 75 6.15 7.07 15.77
N ARG A 76 6.43 6.59 14.55
CA ARG A 76 7.62 6.97 13.78
C ARG A 76 7.34 8.10 12.78
N PHE A 77 6.31 8.90 13.00
CA PHE A 77 5.93 9.96 12.06
C PHE A 77 7.02 11.03 11.92
N ASP A 78 7.67 11.41 13.02
CA ASP A 78 8.75 12.40 12.99
C ASP A 78 9.97 11.91 12.21
N GLU A 79 10.38 10.65 12.40
CA GLU A 79 11.42 10.01 11.59
C GLU A 79 11.07 9.99 10.09
N MET A 80 9.79 9.71 9.78
CA MET A 80 9.27 9.74 8.42
C MET A 80 9.37 11.15 7.80
N VAL A 81 9.05 12.20 8.58
CA VAL A 81 9.16 13.61 8.16
C VAL A 81 10.62 13.95 7.86
N GLU A 82 11.55 13.60 8.73
CA GLU A 82 12.98 13.85 8.53
C GLU A 82 13.49 13.19 7.25
N MET A 83 13.17 11.89 7.07
CA MET A 83 13.55 11.17 5.85
C MET A 83 12.92 11.78 4.60
N PHE A 84 11.66 12.19 4.66
CA PHE A 84 10.98 12.86 3.54
C PHE A 84 11.68 14.17 3.16
N CYS A 85 12.02 15.01 4.14
CA CYS A 85 12.75 16.26 3.92
C CYS A 85 14.11 16.00 3.26
N GLU A 86 14.86 15.00 3.70
CA GLU A 86 16.14 14.65 3.08
C GLU A 86 15.97 14.17 1.63
N LEU A 87 14.98 13.30 1.36
CA LEU A 87 14.65 12.84 0.00
C LEU A 87 14.24 13.97 -0.94
N ARG A 88 13.63 15.03 -0.40
CA ARG A 88 13.13 16.20 -1.14
C ARG A 88 13.96 17.47 -0.94
N LYS A 89 15.15 17.36 -0.36
CA LYS A 89 16.06 18.48 -0.06
C LYS A 89 16.31 19.44 -1.24
N SER A 90 16.49 18.87 -2.43
CA SER A 90 16.66 19.67 -3.66
C SER A 90 15.45 20.50 -4.05
N LYS A 91 14.29 20.28 -3.43
CA LYS A 91 13.04 21.02 -3.63
C LYS A 91 12.73 21.99 -2.50
N GLY A 92 13.57 22.04 -1.47
CA GLY A 92 13.42 22.97 -0.35
C GLY A 92 12.18 22.71 0.51
N VAL A 93 11.73 21.47 0.63
CA VAL A 93 10.53 21.13 1.42
C VAL A 93 10.83 21.33 2.90
N THR A 94 9.98 22.13 3.59
CA THR A 94 10.08 22.33 5.04
C THR A 94 9.41 21.19 5.82
N PRO A 95 9.77 20.99 7.11
CA PRO A 95 9.12 19.98 7.94
C PRO A 95 7.60 20.15 8.04
N GLU A 96 7.09 21.38 8.10
CA GLU A 96 5.64 21.64 8.13
C GLU A 96 4.96 21.21 6.83
N GLN A 97 5.58 21.51 5.70
CA GLN A 97 5.09 21.06 4.39
C GLN A 97 5.14 19.54 4.29
N ALA A 98 6.22 18.92 4.77
CA ALA A 98 6.35 17.47 4.79
C ALA A 98 5.24 16.81 5.63
N ARG A 99 4.92 17.33 6.81
CA ARG A 99 3.81 16.85 7.65
C ARG A 99 2.48 16.92 6.91
N GLY A 100 2.19 18.05 6.25
CA GLY A 100 0.97 18.21 5.46
C GLY A 100 0.88 17.25 4.28
N ILE A 101 1.99 16.93 3.62
CA ILE A 101 2.04 15.95 2.52
C ILE A 101 1.86 14.53 3.07
N LEU A 102 2.55 14.20 4.14
CA LEU A 102 2.56 12.86 4.75
C LEU A 102 1.27 12.52 5.49
N SER A 103 0.38 13.49 5.75
CA SER A 103 -0.97 13.18 6.22
C SER A 103 -1.85 12.55 5.14
N GLN A 104 -1.44 12.61 3.86
CA GLN A 104 -2.13 11.95 2.75
C GLN A 104 -1.72 10.48 2.67
N ALA A 105 -2.69 9.56 2.66
CA ALA A 105 -2.45 8.12 2.76
C ALA A 105 -1.56 7.57 1.62
N ASN A 106 -1.63 8.12 0.41
CA ASN A 106 -0.79 7.71 -0.71
C ASN A 106 0.70 8.06 -0.49
N TYR A 107 1.01 9.24 0.05
CA TYR A 107 2.38 9.61 0.41
C TYR A 107 2.87 8.86 1.65
N PHE A 108 2.02 8.76 2.67
CA PHE A 108 2.32 8.01 3.88
C PHE A 108 2.63 6.54 3.59
N GLY A 109 1.75 5.86 2.85
CA GLY A 109 1.95 4.46 2.45
C GLY A 109 3.21 4.25 1.62
N THR A 110 3.53 5.18 0.70
CA THR A 110 4.77 5.13 -0.07
C THR A 110 6.01 5.27 0.83
N MET A 111 5.92 6.11 1.87
CA MET A 111 7.01 6.23 2.84
C MET A 111 7.16 4.99 3.71
N LEU A 112 6.08 4.28 4.08
CA LEU A 112 6.20 2.98 4.77
C LEU A 112 7.02 1.98 3.95
N VAL A 113 6.79 1.92 2.63
CA VAL A 113 7.60 1.09 1.74
C VAL A 113 9.04 1.60 1.68
N LYS A 114 9.24 2.92 1.59
CA LYS A 114 10.59 3.52 1.55
C LYS A 114 11.40 3.27 2.82
N MET A 115 10.74 3.25 3.97
CA MET A 115 11.32 2.95 5.29
C MET A 115 11.52 1.45 5.54
N GLY A 116 11.12 0.58 4.62
CA GLY A 116 11.21 -0.87 4.77
C GLY A 116 10.22 -1.46 5.78
N VAL A 117 9.17 -0.73 6.14
CA VAL A 117 8.08 -1.24 7.00
C VAL A 117 7.18 -2.19 6.22
N ALA A 118 7.05 -1.96 4.91
CA ALA A 118 6.30 -2.79 3.98
C ALA A 118 7.10 -3.07 2.71
N ASP A 119 6.74 -4.14 2.00
CA ASP A 119 7.40 -4.59 0.77
C ASP A 119 6.82 -3.93 -0.48
N SER A 120 5.52 -3.63 -0.46
CA SER A 120 4.79 -3.07 -1.59
C SER A 120 3.60 -2.24 -1.18
N LEU A 121 3.03 -1.52 -2.16
CA LEU A 121 1.85 -0.70 -1.99
C LEU A 121 0.85 -0.98 -3.12
N LEU A 122 -0.42 -1.07 -2.77
CA LEU A 122 -1.55 -1.07 -3.70
C LEU A 122 -2.45 0.12 -3.36
N GLY A 123 -2.76 0.92 -4.35
CA GLY A 123 -3.66 2.06 -4.26
C GLY A 123 -4.40 2.27 -5.58
N GLY A 124 -5.39 3.16 -5.58
CA GLY A 124 -6.14 3.53 -6.77
C GLY A 124 -7.57 3.02 -6.80
N ALA A 125 -8.12 2.58 -5.68
CA ALA A 125 -9.55 2.31 -5.56
C ALA A 125 -10.37 3.59 -5.76
N THR A 126 -9.87 4.72 -5.22
CA THR A 126 -10.47 6.06 -5.33
C THR A 126 -9.52 7.11 -5.92
N TYR A 127 -8.22 6.86 -5.88
CA TYR A 127 -7.21 7.78 -6.40
C TYR A 127 -7.04 7.66 -7.92
N SER A 128 -6.69 8.78 -8.55
CA SER A 128 -6.23 8.77 -9.94
C SER A 128 -4.89 8.04 -10.09
N THR A 129 -4.58 7.60 -11.31
CA THR A 129 -3.25 7.03 -11.62
C THR A 129 -2.13 8.00 -11.24
N ALA A 130 -2.32 9.31 -11.48
CA ALA A 130 -1.33 10.32 -11.15
C ALA A 130 -1.08 10.42 -9.63
N ASP A 131 -2.13 10.34 -8.82
CA ASP A 131 -2.04 10.44 -7.37
C ASP A 131 -1.41 9.19 -6.75
N THR A 132 -1.56 8.04 -7.39
CA THR A 132 -0.92 6.79 -6.97
C THR A 132 0.55 6.74 -7.38
N VAL A 133 0.88 7.13 -8.62
CA VAL A 133 2.23 6.98 -9.18
C VAL A 133 3.18 8.11 -8.75
N ARG A 134 2.66 9.33 -8.56
CA ARG A 134 3.48 10.51 -8.22
C ARG A 134 4.32 10.31 -6.93
N PRO A 135 3.78 9.81 -5.80
CA PRO A 135 4.59 9.52 -4.61
C PRO A 135 5.71 8.52 -4.91
N ALA A 136 5.43 7.45 -5.65
CA ALA A 136 6.43 6.43 -6.00
C ALA A 136 7.58 7.03 -6.82
N LEU A 137 7.28 7.84 -7.84
CA LEU A 137 8.29 8.52 -8.66
C LEU A 137 9.13 9.51 -7.85
N GLN A 138 8.54 10.15 -6.85
CA GLN A 138 9.22 11.15 -6.03
C GLN A 138 10.11 10.54 -4.94
N LEU A 139 9.68 9.43 -4.33
CA LEU A 139 10.26 8.87 -3.10
C LEU A 139 11.02 7.57 -3.33
N ILE A 140 10.45 6.64 -4.10
CA ILE A 140 11.11 5.37 -4.42
C ILE A 140 12.13 5.57 -5.54
N LYS A 141 11.74 6.27 -6.60
CA LYS A 141 12.54 6.53 -7.81
C LYS A 141 12.86 5.24 -8.57
N THR A 142 13.65 5.38 -9.65
CA THR A 142 14.18 4.26 -10.43
C THR A 142 15.46 3.71 -9.81
N LYS A 143 15.80 2.46 -10.12
CA LYS A 143 17.13 1.93 -9.77
C LYS A 143 18.23 2.77 -10.44
N PRO A 144 19.40 2.92 -9.79
CA PRO A 144 20.55 3.58 -10.43
C PRO A 144 20.84 2.99 -11.82
N GLY A 145 21.04 3.85 -12.79
CA GLY A 145 21.28 3.48 -14.19
C GLY A 145 20.01 3.33 -15.04
N ASN A 146 18.81 3.32 -14.45
CA ASN A 146 17.55 3.30 -15.19
C ASN A 146 16.96 4.69 -15.29
N THR A 147 16.59 5.10 -16.50
CA THR A 147 16.00 6.43 -16.76
C THR A 147 14.49 6.41 -16.91
N ILE A 148 13.91 5.21 -17.08
CA ILE A 148 12.47 5.01 -17.31
C ILE A 148 11.87 4.03 -16.32
N VAL A 149 10.58 4.21 -16.03
CA VAL A 149 9.75 3.28 -15.29
C VAL A 149 9.00 2.40 -16.29
N SER A 150 9.02 1.09 -16.09
CA SER A 150 8.21 0.15 -16.85
C SER A 150 6.98 -0.28 -16.05
N SER A 151 5.89 -0.55 -16.76
CA SER A 151 4.66 -1.04 -16.18
C SER A 151 4.07 -2.17 -17.04
N CYS A 152 3.18 -2.97 -16.45
CA CYS A 152 2.43 -3.99 -17.18
C CYS A 152 0.98 -4.01 -16.69
N PHE A 153 0.09 -4.48 -17.56
CA PHE A 153 -1.27 -4.84 -17.18
C PHE A 153 -1.36 -6.36 -17.00
N ILE A 154 -1.95 -6.79 -15.88
CA ILE A 154 -2.31 -8.20 -15.69
C ILE A 154 -3.78 -8.34 -16.04
N MET A 155 -4.06 -8.92 -17.22
CA MET A 155 -5.40 -9.14 -17.70
C MET A 155 -5.88 -10.52 -17.29
N VAL A 156 -6.98 -10.57 -16.52
CA VAL A 156 -7.59 -11.83 -16.06
C VAL A 156 -8.89 -12.02 -16.82
N ARG A 157 -9.01 -13.16 -17.50
CA ARG A 157 -10.25 -13.61 -18.12
C ARG A 157 -10.78 -14.81 -17.35
N PRO A 158 -12.05 -14.82 -16.91
CA PRO A 158 -12.66 -16.02 -16.35
C PRO A 158 -12.50 -17.17 -17.34
N ALA A 159 -12.08 -18.36 -16.88
CA ALA A 159 -12.11 -19.56 -17.70
C ALA A 159 -13.55 -19.84 -18.12
N ALA A 160 -13.76 -20.19 -19.37
CA ALA A 160 -15.04 -20.76 -19.77
C ALA A 160 -15.25 -22.05 -18.95
N THR A 161 -16.41 -22.15 -18.30
CA THR A 161 -16.79 -23.35 -17.54
C THR A 161 -16.66 -24.55 -18.45
N GLY A 162 -15.67 -25.41 -18.25
CA GLY A 162 -15.50 -26.67 -19.01
C GLY A 162 -14.12 -26.91 -19.61
N GLU A 163 -13.09 -26.10 -19.34
CA GLU A 163 -11.68 -26.42 -19.66
C GLU A 163 -10.81 -26.46 -18.43
#